data_7a85fe193b0e8850e54a04d980420aea
#
_entry.id   7a85fe193b0e8850e54a04d980420aea
#
_cell.length_a   1.000
_cell.length_b   1.000
_cell.length_c   1.000
_cell.angle_alpha   90.00
_cell.angle_beta   90.00
_cell.angle_gamma   90.00
#
_symmetry.space_group_name_H-M   'P 1'
#
loop_
_entity.id
_entity.type
_entity.pdbx_description
1 polymer ?
#
loop_
_entity_poly.entity_id
_entity_poly.type
_entity_poly.pdbx_seq_one_letter_code
_entity_poly.pdbx_strand_id
1 'polypeptide(L)'
;MYIIKVREVGIPETLLRLGKRVSISQTSATSLIFHHYFFLLIMRKVEAKMCEAIRNRKDWCQSNTQVSYNDLTKCSQIFLHGHKIATYDYNTKAVLLSSCGYETVTTKSRLNAILSEVKYGAGVYQRNYNWFVSFRQKTIEFFDGIVLHDTPELSYS
;
A
#
# COMPACT_ATOMS: atom_id res chain seq x y z
N MET A 1 11.97 -20.34 -22.38
CA MET A 1 10.55 -20.27 -22.76
C MET A 1 9.73 -20.78 -21.58
N TYR A 2 9.28 -19.89 -20.70
CA TYR A 2 8.47 -20.28 -19.53
C TYR A 2 7.00 -20.21 -19.89
N ILE A 3 6.35 -21.37 -19.97
CA ILE A 3 4.91 -21.48 -20.13
C ILE A 3 4.29 -21.32 -18.73
N ILE A 4 3.74 -20.15 -18.43
CA ILE A 4 2.92 -19.97 -17.23
C ILE A 4 1.56 -20.62 -17.49
N LYS A 5 1.27 -21.70 -16.77
CA LYS A 5 -0.04 -22.38 -16.76
C LYS A 5 -1.07 -21.45 -16.09
N VAL A 6 -1.78 -20.67 -16.90
CA VAL A 6 -2.87 -19.78 -16.46
C VAL A 6 -4.16 -20.61 -16.34
N ARG A 7 -4.27 -21.47 -15.33
CA ARG A 7 -5.48 -22.31 -15.13
C ARG A 7 -6.28 -22.04 -13.85
N GLU A 8 -5.93 -21.02 -13.06
CA GLU A 8 -6.64 -20.77 -11.78
C GLU A 8 -7.02 -19.31 -11.50
N VAL A 9 -7.08 -18.47 -12.51
CA VAL A 9 -7.67 -17.14 -12.35
C VAL A 9 -8.79 -17.06 -13.36
N GLY A 10 -10.04 -17.00 -12.89
CA GLY A 10 -11.25 -17.00 -13.72
C GLY A 10 -11.32 -15.82 -14.71
N ILE A 11 -10.53 -15.91 -15.75
CA ILE A 11 -10.63 -15.04 -16.92
C ILE A 11 -11.62 -15.73 -17.86
N PRO A 12 -12.71 -15.10 -18.27
CA PRO A 12 -13.65 -15.70 -19.21
C PRO A 12 -12.92 -16.02 -20.52
N GLU A 13 -13.09 -17.26 -20.99
CA GLU A 13 -12.44 -17.81 -22.20
C GLU A 13 -12.70 -17.02 -23.50
N THR A 14 -13.63 -16.10 -23.49
CA THR A 14 -13.98 -15.23 -24.62
C THR A 14 -12.89 -14.23 -25.01
N LEU A 15 -11.91 -13.97 -24.15
CA LEU A 15 -10.81 -13.03 -24.44
C LEU A 15 -9.60 -13.67 -25.15
N LEU A 16 -9.55 -15.01 -25.26
CA LEU A 16 -8.43 -15.74 -25.88
C LEU A 16 -8.58 -15.96 -27.39
N ARG A 17 -9.73 -15.64 -27.99
CA ARG A 17 -10.01 -15.94 -29.41
C ARG A 17 -9.83 -14.78 -30.39
N LEU A 18 -9.49 -13.59 -29.94
CA LEU A 18 -9.28 -12.45 -30.85
C LEU A 18 -7.79 -12.12 -30.93
N GLY A 19 -7.08 -12.78 -31.85
CA GLY A 19 -5.72 -12.43 -32.29
C GLY A 19 -5.65 -11.07 -32.99
N LYS A 20 -6.33 -10.04 -32.47
CA LYS A 20 -6.20 -8.64 -32.86
C LYS A 20 -5.32 -7.95 -31.83
N ARG A 21 -4.23 -7.33 -32.31
CA ARG A 21 -3.50 -6.33 -31.56
C ARG A 21 -4.51 -5.33 -31.01
N VAL A 22 -4.83 -5.44 -29.71
CA VAL A 22 -5.62 -4.43 -29.03
C VAL A 22 -4.68 -3.26 -28.84
N SER A 23 -4.86 -2.24 -29.66
CA SER A 23 -4.35 -0.90 -29.38
C SER A 23 -4.99 -0.48 -28.07
N ILE A 24 -4.20 -0.42 -27.00
CA ILE A 24 -4.65 0.02 -25.68
C ILE A 24 -4.86 1.53 -25.74
N SER A 25 -6.01 1.95 -26.22
CA SER A 25 -6.53 3.27 -25.94
C SER A 25 -7.01 3.25 -24.48
N GLN A 26 -6.32 4.00 -23.66
CA GLN A 26 -6.47 4.11 -22.21
C GLN A 26 -7.90 4.43 -21.82
N THR A 27 -8.62 3.47 -21.26
CA THR A 27 -9.71 3.74 -20.34
C THR A 27 -9.15 3.57 -18.93
N SER A 28 -9.18 4.62 -18.14
CA SER A 28 -8.53 4.76 -16.84
C SER A 28 -8.91 3.68 -15.79
N ALA A 29 -10.06 3.04 -15.95
CA ALA A 29 -10.53 1.98 -15.05
C ALA A 29 -9.76 0.66 -15.18
N THR A 30 -9.40 0.24 -16.39
CA THR A 30 -8.64 -1.01 -16.62
C THR A 30 -7.19 -0.92 -16.15
N SER A 31 -6.58 0.25 -16.24
CA SER A 31 -5.23 0.49 -15.73
C SER A 31 -5.17 0.37 -14.20
N LEU A 32 -6.20 0.84 -13.49
CA LEU A 32 -6.31 0.77 -12.03
C LEU A 32 -6.44 -0.67 -11.54
N ILE A 33 -7.26 -1.49 -12.21
CA ILE A 33 -7.46 -2.91 -11.89
C ILE A 33 -6.17 -3.70 -12.15
N PHE A 34 -5.48 -3.45 -13.27
CA PHE A 34 -4.22 -4.12 -13.61
C PHE A 34 -3.11 -3.79 -12.61
N HIS A 35 -3.00 -2.54 -12.16
CA HIS A 35 -2.02 -2.12 -11.15
C HIS A 35 -2.30 -2.78 -9.80
N HIS A 36 -3.56 -2.88 -9.41
CA HIS A 36 -3.96 -3.53 -8.16
C HIS A 36 -3.65 -5.03 -8.16
N TYR A 37 -3.96 -5.74 -9.27
CA TYR A 37 -3.63 -7.17 -9.42
C TYR A 37 -2.11 -7.42 -9.47
N PHE A 38 -1.36 -6.58 -10.16
CA PHE A 38 0.09 -6.70 -10.25
C PHE A 38 0.75 -6.50 -8.89
N PHE A 39 0.25 -5.56 -8.09
CA PHE A 39 0.73 -5.32 -6.73
C PHE A 39 0.44 -6.51 -5.81
N LEU A 40 -0.75 -7.11 -5.87
CA LEU A 40 -1.12 -8.30 -5.11
C LEU A 40 -0.24 -9.51 -5.44
N LEU A 41 0.22 -9.66 -6.69
CA LEU A 41 1.13 -10.74 -7.09
C LEU A 41 2.53 -10.61 -6.50
N ILE A 42 2.98 -9.40 -6.20
CA ILE A 42 4.32 -9.11 -5.67
C ILE A 42 4.33 -9.06 -4.14
N MET A 43 3.18 -8.83 -3.51
CA MET A 43 3.08 -8.74 -2.06
C MET A 43 3.48 -10.04 -1.37
N ARG A 44 4.32 -9.93 -0.34
CA ARG A 44 4.61 -11.05 0.55
C ARG A 44 3.34 -11.45 1.30
N LYS A 45 3.19 -12.75 1.60
CA LYS A 45 2.02 -13.28 2.34
C LYS A 45 1.70 -12.52 3.63
N VAL A 46 2.72 -12.07 4.36
CA VAL A 46 2.57 -11.28 5.59
C VAL A 46 1.98 -9.90 5.30
N GLU A 47 2.42 -9.25 4.22
CA GLU A 47 1.90 -7.94 3.79
C GLU A 47 0.44 -8.02 3.36
N ALA A 48 0.07 -9.04 2.59
CA ALA A 48 -1.31 -9.25 2.18
C ALA A 48 -2.25 -9.44 3.38
N LYS A 49 -1.84 -10.25 4.37
CA LYS A 49 -2.63 -10.44 5.60
C LYS A 49 -2.68 -9.21 6.51
N MET A 50 -1.60 -8.46 6.59
CA MET A 50 -1.56 -7.16 7.27
C MET A 50 -2.58 -6.19 6.63
N CYS A 51 -2.59 -6.06 5.31
CA CYS A 51 -3.53 -5.21 4.57
C CYS A 51 -4.98 -5.69 4.74
N GLU A 52 -5.22 -7.00 4.71
CA GLU A 52 -6.53 -7.60 5.00
C GLU A 52 -7.02 -7.23 6.41
N ALA A 53 -6.14 -7.29 7.42
CA ALA A 53 -6.48 -6.90 8.79
C ALA A 53 -6.82 -5.42 8.92
N ILE A 54 -6.05 -4.54 8.26
CA ILE A 54 -6.34 -3.09 8.20
C ILE A 54 -7.71 -2.87 7.55
N ARG A 55 -7.98 -3.46 6.39
CA ARG A 55 -9.25 -3.31 5.66
C ARG A 55 -10.44 -3.75 6.49
N ASN A 56 -10.29 -4.86 7.20
CA ASN A 56 -11.36 -5.48 8.01
C ASN A 56 -11.44 -4.89 9.43
N ARG A 57 -10.59 -3.94 9.80
CA ARG A 57 -10.54 -3.33 11.15
C ARG A 57 -10.41 -4.39 12.24
N LYS A 58 -9.43 -5.28 12.11
CA LYS A 58 -9.22 -6.42 13.03
C LYS A 58 -7.80 -6.44 13.55
N ASP A 59 -7.66 -6.95 14.78
CA ASP A 59 -6.35 -7.31 15.30
C ASP A 59 -5.78 -8.49 14.55
N TRP A 60 -4.49 -8.43 14.31
CA TRP A 60 -3.76 -9.50 13.64
C TRP A 60 -2.28 -9.45 14.01
N CYS A 61 -1.66 -10.61 14.13
CA CYS A 61 -0.23 -10.73 14.41
C CYS A 61 0.34 -11.95 13.68
N GLN A 62 1.42 -11.76 12.96
CA GLN A 62 2.19 -12.85 12.37
C GLN A 62 3.65 -12.46 12.21
N SER A 63 4.55 -13.34 12.65
CA SER A 63 5.99 -13.12 12.59
C SER A 63 6.38 -11.84 13.35
N ASN A 64 6.98 -10.89 12.67
CA ASN A 64 7.43 -9.61 13.24
C ASN A 64 6.45 -8.45 13.02
N THR A 65 5.26 -8.71 12.48
CA THR A 65 4.30 -7.67 12.09
C THR A 65 3.00 -7.86 12.85
N GLN A 66 2.46 -6.78 13.39
CA GLN A 66 1.20 -6.76 14.14
C GLN A 66 0.34 -5.58 13.68
N VAL A 67 -0.97 -5.80 13.62
CA VAL A 67 -2.00 -4.77 13.46
C VAL A 67 -2.85 -4.79 14.73
N SER A 68 -3.06 -3.64 15.35
CA SER A 68 -3.98 -3.47 16.47
C SER A 68 -5.03 -2.43 16.11
N TYR A 69 -6.29 -2.82 16.14
CA TYR A 69 -7.42 -1.94 15.87
C TYR A 69 -8.05 -1.45 17.18
N ASN A 70 -8.25 -0.16 17.30
CA ASN A 70 -8.95 0.43 18.44
C ASN A 70 -10.30 0.97 17.97
N ASP A 71 -11.38 0.35 18.46
CA ASP A 71 -12.75 0.72 18.08
C ASP A 71 -13.18 2.09 18.64
N LEU A 72 -12.63 2.52 19.77
CA LEU A 72 -12.96 3.83 20.36
C LEU A 72 -12.39 4.98 19.54
N THR A 73 -11.14 4.85 19.10
CA THR A 73 -10.47 5.89 18.31
C THR A 73 -10.68 5.70 16.81
N LYS A 74 -11.23 4.55 16.38
CA LYS A 74 -11.36 4.16 14.96
C LYS A 74 -10.01 4.23 14.23
N CYS A 75 -8.95 3.74 14.86
CA CYS A 75 -7.60 3.73 14.31
C CYS A 75 -7.03 2.32 14.28
N SER A 76 -6.29 1.98 13.22
CA SER A 76 -5.38 0.83 13.20
C SER A 76 -3.97 1.29 13.43
N GLN A 77 -3.28 0.65 14.38
CA GLN A 77 -1.86 0.84 14.65
C GLN A 77 -1.10 -0.37 14.11
N ILE A 78 -0.06 -0.11 13.36
CA ILE A 78 0.75 -1.15 12.71
C ILE A 78 2.15 -1.15 13.31
N PHE A 79 2.60 -2.33 13.73
CA PHE A 79 3.88 -2.53 14.38
C PHE A 79 4.76 -3.47 13.57
N LEU A 80 6.06 -3.19 13.57
CA LEU A 80 7.11 -4.05 13.02
C LEU A 80 8.19 -4.24 14.10
N HIS A 81 8.48 -5.49 14.47
CA HIS A 81 9.36 -5.81 15.60
C HIS A 81 9.01 -5.08 16.92
N GLY A 82 7.72 -4.86 17.18
CA GLY A 82 7.23 -4.12 18.35
C GLY A 82 7.29 -2.58 18.22
N HIS A 83 7.88 -2.04 17.16
CA HIS A 83 7.91 -0.60 16.89
C HIS A 83 6.73 -0.17 16.05
N LYS A 84 6.03 0.88 16.44
CA LYS A 84 4.86 1.40 15.73
C LYS A 84 5.29 2.18 14.49
N ILE A 85 5.16 1.55 13.32
CA ILE A 85 5.58 2.12 12.03
C ILE A 85 4.49 2.91 11.32
N ALA A 86 3.20 2.68 11.65
CA ALA A 86 2.11 3.45 11.08
C ALA A 86 0.88 3.50 12.00
N THR A 87 0.08 4.56 11.83
CA THR A 87 -1.27 4.67 12.38
C THR A 87 -2.20 5.16 11.28
N TYR A 88 -3.28 4.44 11.04
CA TYR A 88 -4.32 4.84 10.08
C TYR A 88 -5.61 5.17 10.80
N ASP A 89 -6.10 6.39 10.61
CA ASP A 89 -7.38 6.88 11.14
C ASP A 89 -8.48 6.75 10.09
N TYR A 90 -9.49 5.94 10.38
CA TYR A 90 -10.61 5.69 9.46
C TYR A 90 -11.58 6.86 9.35
N ASN A 91 -11.62 7.78 10.33
CA ASN A 91 -12.51 8.94 10.30
C ASN A 91 -11.93 10.03 9.39
N THR A 92 -10.67 10.40 9.63
CA THR A 92 -9.99 11.47 8.88
C THR A 92 -9.32 10.97 7.60
N LYS A 93 -9.20 9.63 7.44
CA LYS A 93 -8.42 9.01 6.37
C LYS A 93 -6.94 9.41 6.39
N ALA A 94 -6.47 9.92 7.50
CA ALA A 94 -5.07 10.26 7.68
C ALA A 94 -4.22 9.01 7.96
N VAL A 95 -3.01 8.98 7.44
CA VAL A 95 -2.01 7.97 7.80
C VAL A 95 -0.75 8.65 8.31
N LEU A 96 -0.35 8.29 9.52
CA LEU A 96 0.92 8.68 10.13
C LEU A 96 1.92 7.55 9.86
N LEU A 97 3.13 7.88 9.43
CA LEU A 97 4.21 6.94 9.14
C LEU A 97 5.44 7.23 9.99
N SER A 98 6.16 6.19 10.37
CA SER A 98 7.42 6.28 11.08
C SER A 98 8.31 5.09 10.70
N SER A 99 9.61 5.32 10.55
CA SER A 99 10.61 4.25 10.45
C SER A 99 11.08 3.79 11.84
N CYS A 100 10.78 4.58 12.88
CA CYS A 100 11.33 4.44 14.23
C CYS A 100 12.87 4.39 14.24
N GLY A 101 13.51 5.08 13.29
CA GLY A 101 14.96 5.07 13.09
C GLY A 101 15.50 3.83 12.37
N TYR A 102 14.62 2.90 11.95
CA TYR A 102 15.01 1.67 11.23
C TYR A 102 14.68 1.76 9.75
N GLU A 103 15.50 2.48 9.01
CA GLU A 103 15.37 2.64 7.54
C GLU A 103 15.85 1.40 6.79
N THR A 104 15.15 0.28 6.97
CA THR A 104 15.47 -1.00 6.34
C THR A 104 14.59 -1.29 5.13
N VAL A 105 15.04 -2.23 4.28
CA VAL A 105 14.24 -2.74 3.16
C VAL A 105 12.91 -3.30 3.64
N THR A 106 12.89 -3.98 4.80
CA THR A 106 11.66 -4.54 5.38
C THR A 106 10.71 -3.45 5.85
N THR A 107 11.20 -2.42 6.53
CA THR A 107 10.39 -1.28 6.96
C THR A 107 9.76 -0.58 5.75
N LYS A 108 10.56 -0.29 4.73
CA LYS A 108 10.08 0.32 3.48
C LYS A 108 9.02 -0.53 2.77
N SER A 109 9.22 -1.84 2.72
CA SER A 109 8.25 -2.78 2.12
C SER A 109 6.91 -2.76 2.89
N ARG A 110 6.94 -2.75 4.23
CA ARG A 110 5.73 -2.66 5.06
C ARG A 110 5.01 -1.33 4.90
N LEU A 111 5.74 -0.21 4.93
CA LEU A 111 5.16 1.11 4.71
C LEU A 111 4.48 1.22 3.34
N ASN A 112 5.12 0.70 2.28
CA ASN A 112 4.53 0.67 0.94
C ASN A 112 3.29 -0.21 0.86
N ALA A 113 3.27 -1.36 1.52
CA ALA A 113 2.09 -2.22 1.60
C ALA A 113 0.92 -1.51 2.31
N ILE A 114 1.19 -0.82 3.43
CA ILE A 114 0.17 -0.01 4.13
C ILE A 114 -0.35 1.10 3.21
N LEU A 115 0.55 1.86 2.60
CA LEU A 115 0.17 2.97 1.70
C LEU A 115 -0.66 2.51 0.52
N SER A 116 -0.32 1.39 -0.10
CA SER A 116 -1.11 0.84 -1.20
C SER A 116 -2.53 0.45 -0.80
N GLU A 117 -2.75 0.08 0.46
CA GLU A 117 -4.06 -0.25 1.00
C GLU A 117 -4.88 1.00 1.35
N VAL A 118 -4.26 2.01 1.96
CA VAL A 118 -4.98 3.15 2.55
C VAL A 118 -4.82 4.47 1.78
N LYS A 119 -3.80 4.59 0.91
CA LYS A 119 -3.45 5.81 0.18
C LYS A 119 -3.01 5.50 -1.25
N TYR A 120 -3.96 5.30 -2.14
CA TYR A 120 -3.65 4.99 -3.53
C TYR A 120 -2.70 6.02 -4.16
N GLY A 121 -1.64 5.52 -4.81
CA GLY A 121 -0.63 6.36 -5.47
C GLY A 121 0.41 6.99 -4.53
N ALA A 122 0.35 6.70 -3.21
CA ALA A 122 1.41 7.06 -2.30
C ALA A 122 2.48 5.96 -2.24
N GLY A 123 3.72 6.36 -1.97
CA GLY A 123 4.83 5.40 -1.82
C GLY A 123 6.05 5.99 -1.13
N VAL A 124 6.77 5.12 -0.40
CA VAL A 124 8.07 5.44 0.19
C VAL A 124 9.15 4.84 -0.69
N TYR A 125 10.13 5.64 -1.08
CA TYR A 125 11.27 5.21 -1.87
C TYR A 125 12.56 5.82 -1.36
N GLN A 126 13.68 5.27 -1.82
CA GLN A 126 15.02 5.73 -1.45
C GLN A 126 15.74 6.29 -2.67
N ARG A 127 16.39 7.43 -2.49
CA ARG A 127 17.26 8.05 -3.49
C ARG A 127 18.47 8.68 -2.78
N ASN A 128 19.67 8.38 -3.24
CA ASN A 128 20.92 8.88 -2.65
C ASN A 128 20.99 8.65 -1.13
N TYR A 129 20.62 7.44 -0.69
CA TYR A 129 20.57 7.01 0.72
C TYR A 129 19.49 7.69 1.58
N ASN A 130 18.82 8.74 1.11
CA ASN A 130 17.72 9.39 1.81
C ASN A 130 16.38 8.79 1.40
N TRP A 131 15.44 8.74 2.34
CA TRP A 131 14.09 8.28 2.09
C TRP A 131 13.16 9.44 1.74
N PHE A 132 12.22 9.17 0.84
CA PHE A 132 11.21 10.13 0.37
C PHE A 132 9.84 9.48 0.35
N VAL A 133 8.80 10.30 0.57
CA VAL A 133 7.41 9.94 0.35
C VAL A 133 6.91 10.67 -0.89
N SER A 134 6.34 9.92 -1.82
CA SER A 134 5.56 10.49 -2.92
C SER A 134 4.06 10.35 -2.62
N PHE A 135 3.32 11.44 -2.75
CA PHE A 135 1.87 11.45 -2.59
C PHE A 135 1.27 12.63 -3.39
N ARG A 136 0.22 12.38 -4.20
CA ARG A 136 -0.46 13.40 -5.02
C ARG A 136 0.49 14.26 -5.84
N GLN A 137 1.43 13.63 -6.56
CA GLN A 137 2.44 14.29 -7.41
C GLN A 137 3.45 15.16 -6.64
N LYS A 138 3.38 15.20 -5.31
CA LYS A 138 4.38 15.84 -4.46
C LYS A 138 5.36 14.80 -3.94
N THR A 139 6.61 15.19 -3.78
CA THR A 139 7.65 14.40 -3.13
C THR A 139 8.18 15.19 -1.94
N ILE A 140 8.21 14.55 -0.78
CA ILE A 140 8.67 15.15 0.47
C ILE A 140 9.74 14.21 1.04
N GLU A 141 10.78 14.75 1.66
CA GLU A 141 11.73 13.94 2.41
C GLU A 141 11.00 13.24 3.57
N PHE A 142 11.30 11.94 3.75
CA PHE A 142 10.67 11.15 4.81
C PHE A 142 11.24 11.56 6.17
N PHE A 143 10.38 11.72 7.13
CA PHE A 143 10.74 11.87 8.55
C PHE A 143 9.74 11.12 9.42
N ASP A 144 10.17 10.69 10.59
CA ASP A 144 9.32 9.99 11.54
C ASP A 144 8.19 10.89 12.03
N GLY A 145 6.95 10.42 11.91
CA GLY A 145 5.76 11.18 12.26
C GLY A 145 5.13 11.95 11.09
N ILE A 146 5.62 11.75 9.85
CA ILE A 146 4.97 12.34 8.67
C ILE A 146 3.53 11.87 8.55
N VAL A 147 2.60 12.81 8.28
CA VAL A 147 1.17 12.54 8.16
C VAL A 147 0.69 12.86 6.75
N LEU A 148 0.02 11.90 6.10
CA LEU A 148 -0.59 12.08 4.80
C LEU A 148 -2.10 12.20 4.94
N HIS A 149 -2.66 13.34 4.55
CA HIS A 149 -4.09 13.64 4.56
C HIS A 149 -4.68 13.61 3.15
N ASP A 150 -5.97 13.26 3.04
CA ASP A 150 -6.71 13.35 1.77
C ASP A 150 -7.26 14.74 1.49
N THR A 151 -7.40 15.57 2.52
CA THR A 151 -7.81 16.96 2.36
C THR A 151 -6.70 17.78 1.71
N PRO A 152 -7.01 18.69 0.74
CA PRO A 152 -6.04 19.67 0.29
C PRO A 152 -5.65 20.52 1.52
N GLU A 153 -4.35 20.62 1.79
CA GLU A 153 -3.85 21.48 2.85
C GLU A 153 -4.42 22.88 2.66
N LEU A 154 -5.13 23.36 3.68
CA LEU A 154 -5.33 24.79 3.86
C LEU A 154 -3.93 25.39 4.02
N SER A 155 -3.50 26.11 3.00
CA SER A 155 -2.25 26.87 3.01
C SER A 155 -2.13 27.61 4.31
N TYR A 156 -1.08 27.38 5.07
CA TYR A 156 -0.70 28.25 6.15
C TYR A 156 -0.38 29.63 5.53
N SER A 157 -1.25 30.57 5.81
CA SER A 157 -0.99 32.00 5.60
C SER A 157 -0.23 32.57 6.79
#